data_45632c3e8706ae27f79fe359823f58e5
#
_entry.id   45632c3e8706ae27f79fe359823f58e5
#
_cell.length_a   1.000
_cell.length_b   1.000
_cell.length_c   1.000
_cell.angle_alpha   90.00
_cell.angle_beta   90.00
_cell.angle_gamma   90.00
#
_symmetry.space_group_name_H-M   'P 1'
#
loop_
_entity.id
_entity.type
_entity.pdbx_description
1 polymer ?
#
loop_
_entity_poly.entity_id
_entity_poly.type
_entity_poly.pdbx_seq_one_letter_code
_entity_poly.pdbx_strand_id
1 'polypeptide(L)'
;MSDRLRQRAGFDEVAEIYDRVRPGYPAEIIAELAALSGIRAGTRVLEIGCGTGQLTVPLVELGAELTAVELGPRLARIAAAKTGARAEILVADFDTWTGPRRAFDVVVSATAFHWLDPDTRLARIAALLRPGGALATIATYHVFGGSEAFFADAQRTVYPRWYPRTDPAHPRPRPEDIRHDRDLERAGLFGPTTFRRRTWDVGYSTAQYLDLLRTYSTTLDLPPRTRHGFLHDIGALIDTRHGGRITKRYLTELRVARKA
;
A
#
# COMPACT_ATOMS: atom_id res chain seq x y z
N MET A 1 -14.34 18.13 -4.18
CA MET A 1 -13.50 16.89 -4.13
C MET A 1 -13.07 16.74 -2.69
N SER A 2 -13.32 15.60 -2.04
CA SER A 2 -12.90 15.36 -0.63
C SER A 2 -11.38 15.35 -0.51
N ASP A 3 -10.85 15.64 0.70
CA ASP A 3 -9.40 15.61 0.96
C ASP A 3 -8.79 14.24 0.58
N ARG A 4 -9.52 13.16 0.87
CA ARG A 4 -9.16 11.79 0.51
C ARG A 4 -8.99 11.60 -1.00
N LEU A 5 -9.88 12.12 -1.82
CA LEU A 5 -9.78 12.04 -3.29
C LEU A 5 -8.61 12.86 -3.83
N ARG A 6 -8.32 14.02 -3.23
CA ARG A 6 -7.14 14.82 -3.62
C ARG A 6 -5.83 14.08 -3.33
N GLN A 7 -5.72 13.48 -2.15
CA GLN A 7 -4.53 12.70 -1.78
C GLN A 7 -4.34 11.47 -2.67
N ARG A 8 -5.43 10.77 -3.03
CA ARG A 8 -5.39 9.64 -3.98
C ARG A 8 -4.91 10.08 -5.36
N ALA A 9 -5.39 11.22 -5.85
CA ALA A 9 -4.97 11.77 -7.15
C ALA A 9 -3.49 12.20 -7.15
N GLY A 10 -2.94 12.65 -6.02
CA GLY A 10 -1.54 13.07 -5.90
C GLY A 10 -0.53 11.95 -6.19
N PHE A 11 -0.89 10.68 -5.97
CA PHE A 11 -0.01 9.55 -6.31
C PHE A 11 0.20 9.41 -7.83
N ASP A 12 -0.80 9.78 -8.63
CA ASP A 12 -0.71 9.70 -10.08
C ASP A 12 0.31 10.69 -10.67
N GLU A 13 0.50 11.85 -10.03
CA GLU A 13 1.48 12.86 -10.46
C GLU A 13 2.93 12.35 -10.35
N VAL A 14 3.18 11.40 -9.46
CA VAL A 14 4.52 10.85 -9.19
C VAL A 14 4.64 9.37 -9.57
N ALA A 15 3.80 8.89 -10.50
CA ALA A 15 3.66 7.47 -10.83
C ALA A 15 5.00 6.79 -11.19
N GLU A 16 5.86 7.44 -11.98
CA GLU A 16 7.15 6.89 -12.40
C GLU A 16 8.14 6.80 -11.21
N ILE A 17 8.12 7.78 -10.31
CA ILE A 17 8.92 7.73 -9.08
C ILE A 17 8.38 6.64 -8.17
N TYR A 18 7.06 6.59 -8.01
CA TYR A 18 6.35 5.58 -7.22
C TYR A 18 6.76 4.16 -7.64
N ASP A 19 6.73 3.90 -8.95
CA ASP A 19 7.09 2.61 -9.51
C ASP A 19 8.53 2.18 -9.20
N ARG A 20 9.45 3.13 -9.29
CA ARG A 20 10.88 2.88 -9.09
C ARG A 20 11.25 2.60 -7.63
N VAL A 21 10.55 3.21 -6.66
CA VAL A 21 11.00 3.23 -5.26
C VAL A 21 10.08 2.55 -4.26
N ARG A 22 8.79 2.37 -4.58
CA ARG A 22 7.88 1.66 -3.69
C ARG A 22 8.20 0.18 -3.71
N PRO A 23 8.49 -0.41 -2.55
CA PRO A 23 8.81 -1.83 -2.50
C PRO A 23 7.56 -2.66 -2.84
N GLY A 24 7.77 -3.85 -3.38
CA GLY A 24 6.74 -4.89 -3.49
C GLY A 24 6.40 -5.50 -2.14
N TYR A 25 5.97 -6.75 -2.16
CA TYR A 25 5.61 -7.51 -0.96
C TYR A 25 6.52 -8.74 -0.81
N PRO A 26 6.83 -9.15 0.43
CA PRO A 26 7.61 -10.38 0.66
C PRO A 26 6.95 -11.59 -0.02
N ALA A 27 7.78 -12.45 -0.62
CA ALA A 27 7.32 -13.64 -1.33
C ALA A 27 6.48 -14.56 -0.42
N GLU A 28 6.81 -14.62 0.86
CA GLU A 28 6.07 -15.38 1.87
C GLU A 28 4.64 -14.83 2.06
N ILE A 29 4.46 -13.51 2.02
CA ILE A 29 3.13 -12.88 2.09
C ILE A 29 2.32 -13.21 0.84
N ILE A 30 2.94 -13.23 -0.35
CA ILE A 30 2.26 -13.63 -1.58
C ILE A 30 1.85 -15.11 -1.53
N ALA A 31 2.73 -15.98 -1.05
CA ALA A 31 2.43 -17.40 -0.89
C ALA A 31 1.28 -17.64 0.13
N GLU A 32 1.31 -16.95 1.27
CA GLU A 32 0.26 -17.02 2.29
C GLU A 32 -1.07 -16.42 1.79
N LEU A 33 -1.03 -15.34 0.99
CA LEU A 33 -2.20 -14.80 0.30
C LEU A 33 -2.83 -15.87 -0.60
N ALA A 34 -2.04 -16.51 -1.45
CA ALA A 34 -2.52 -17.56 -2.35
C ALA A 34 -3.12 -18.74 -1.58
N ALA A 35 -2.43 -19.24 -0.56
CA ALA A 35 -2.88 -20.38 0.24
C ALA A 35 -4.19 -20.08 1.01
N LEU A 36 -4.29 -18.92 1.67
CA LEU A 36 -5.45 -18.57 2.50
C LEU A 36 -6.68 -18.16 1.66
N SER A 37 -6.47 -17.44 0.56
CA SER A 37 -7.58 -17.01 -0.29
C SER A 37 -7.98 -18.03 -1.34
N GLY A 38 -7.10 -19.00 -1.65
CA GLY A 38 -7.30 -20.02 -2.67
C GLY A 38 -6.95 -19.55 -4.09
N ILE A 39 -6.08 -18.54 -4.22
CA ILE A 39 -5.60 -18.05 -5.53
C ILE A 39 -4.72 -19.13 -6.16
N ARG A 40 -5.02 -19.49 -7.41
CA ARG A 40 -4.30 -20.41 -8.29
C ARG A 40 -4.64 -20.09 -9.74
N ALA A 41 -4.08 -20.81 -10.68
CA ALA A 41 -4.41 -20.66 -12.10
C ALA A 41 -5.93 -20.74 -12.34
N GLY A 42 -6.46 -19.78 -13.08
CA GLY A 42 -7.89 -19.65 -13.40
C GLY A 42 -8.75 -19.06 -12.27
N THR A 43 -8.18 -18.65 -11.12
CA THR A 43 -8.93 -17.95 -10.08
C THR A 43 -9.25 -16.53 -10.54
N ARG A 44 -10.52 -16.14 -10.51
CA ARG A 44 -10.96 -14.78 -10.86
C ARG A 44 -10.73 -13.83 -9.70
N VAL A 45 -9.77 -12.92 -9.87
CA VAL A 45 -9.33 -11.98 -8.84
C VAL A 45 -9.67 -10.56 -9.27
N LEU A 46 -10.26 -9.80 -8.35
CA LEU A 46 -10.35 -8.34 -8.45
C LEU A 46 -9.30 -7.71 -7.52
N GLU A 47 -8.39 -6.91 -8.07
CA GLU A 47 -7.48 -6.08 -7.30
C GLU A 47 -8.00 -4.64 -7.23
N ILE A 48 -8.10 -4.07 -6.03
CA ILE A 48 -8.55 -2.68 -5.82
C ILE A 48 -7.36 -1.81 -5.44
N GLY A 49 -7.07 -0.80 -6.27
CA GLY A 49 -5.94 0.11 -6.09
C GLY A 49 -4.62 -0.58 -6.41
N CYS A 50 -4.46 -1.06 -7.64
CA CYS A 50 -3.27 -1.81 -8.06
C CYS A 50 -2.00 -0.95 -8.13
N GLY A 51 -2.13 0.38 -8.11
CA GLY A 51 -1.00 1.29 -8.26
C GLY A 51 -0.24 1.03 -9.55
N THR A 52 1.08 0.88 -9.46
CA THR A 52 1.94 0.54 -10.59
C THR A 52 2.21 -0.97 -10.70
N GLY A 53 1.39 -1.81 -10.05
CA GLY A 53 1.41 -3.26 -10.25
C GLY A 53 2.28 -4.05 -9.27
N GLN A 54 2.57 -3.54 -8.08
CA GLN A 54 3.40 -4.22 -7.08
C GLN A 54 2.83 -5.57 -6.63
N LEU A 55 1.50 -5.71 -6.54
CA LEU A 55 0.84 -6.97 -6.26
C LEU A 55 0.28 -7.61 -7.54
N THR A 56 -0.13 -6.81 -8.52
CA THR A 56 -0.70 -7.25 -9.80
C THR A 56 0.20 -8.26 -10.51
N VAL A 57 1.51 -7.94 -10.61
CA VAL A 57 2.48 -8.83 -11.28
C VAL A 57 2.58 -10.19 -10.59
N PRO A 58 2.81 -10.30 -9.27
CA PRO A 58 2.76 -11.59 -8.57
C PRO A 58 1.46 -12.37 -8.74
N LEU A 59 0.30 -11.70 -8.74
CA LEU A 59 -1.00 -12.38 -8.95
C LEU A 59 -1.12 -12.99 -10.35
N VAL A 60 -0.66 -12.27 -11.36
CA VAL A 60 -0.62 -12.76 -12.74
C VAL A 60 0.36 -13.94 -12.88
N GLU A 61 1.49 -13.91 -12.18
CA GLU A 61 2.48 -15.01 -12.16
C GLU A 61 1.92 -16.28 -11.50
N LEU A 62 0.99 -16.13 -10.54
CA LEU A 62 0.23 -17.26 -9.98
C LEU A 62 -0.84 -17.81 -10.93
N GLY A 63 -1.03 -17.20 -12.11
CA GLY A 63 -2.02 -17.63 -13.11
C GLY A 63 -3.45 -17.15 -12.82
N ALA A 64 -3.64 -16.13 -12.00
CA ALA A 64 -4.96 -15.55 -11.74
C ALA A 64 -5.53 -14.89 -13.00
N GLU A 65 -6.85 -15.03 -13.21
CA GLU A 65 -7.62 -14.20 -14.14
C GLU A 65 -7.91 -12.86 -13.45
N LEU A 66 -7.09 -11.86 -13.75
CA LEU A 66 -7.02 -10.64 -12.98
C LEU A 66 -7.71 -9.46 -13.65
N THR A 67 -8.67 -8.86 -12.95
CA THR A 67 -9.18 -7.52 -13.21
C THR A 67 -8.67 -6.60 -12.10
N ALA A 68 -8.11 -5.45 -12.43
CA ALA A 68 -7.66 -4.45 -11.46
C ALA A 68 -8.34 -3.10 -11.70
N VAL A 69 -8.76 -2.43 -10.63
CA VAL A 69 -9.35 -1.09 -10.66
C VAL A 69 -8.39 -0.11 -10.01
N GLU A 70 -7.94 0.89 -10.76
CA GLU A 70 -7.03 1.93 -10.30
C GLU A 70 -7.58 3.33 -10.64
N LEU A 71 -7.51 4.26 -9.68
CA LEU A 71 -7.99 5.63 -9.86
C LEU A 71 -7.06 6.45 -10.76
N GLY A 72 -5.74 6.28 -10.59
CA GLY A 72 -4.71 7.04 -11.28
C GLY A 72 -4.44 6.50 -12.69
N PRO A 73 -4.72 7.25 -13.77
CA PRO A 73 -4.49 6.76 -15.13
C PRO A 73 -3.01 6.50 -15.46
N ARG A 74 -2.07 7.26 -14.86
CA ARG A 74 -0.63 7.04 -15.06
C ARG A 74 -0.16 5.78 -14.32
N LEU A 75 -0.63 5.58 -13.09
CA LEU A 75 -0.38 4.37 -12.31
C LEU A 75 -0.91 3.13 -13.06
N ALA A 76 -2.17 3.18 -13.50
CA ALA A 76 -2.81 2.11 -14.27
C ALA A 76 -2.05 1.78 -15.55
N ARG A 77 -1.58 2.79 -16.29
CA ARG A 77 -0.78 2.62 -17.51
C ARG A 77 0.53 1.85 -17.24
N ILE A 78 1.21 2.15 -16.12
CA ILE A 78 2.44 1.44 -15.72
C ILE A 78 2.11 -0.01 -15.37
N ALA A 79 1.06 -0.27 -14.60
CA ALA A 79 0.61 -1.62 -14.27
C ALA A 79 0.27 -2.44 -15.54
N ALA A 80 -0.48 -1.84 -16.46
CA ALA A 80 -0.83 -2.45 -17.76
C ALA A 80 0.41 -2.78 -18.60
N ALA A 81 1.41 -1.89 -18.64
CA ALA A 81 2.65 -2.14 -19.36
C ALA A 81 3.44 -3.34 -18.79
N LYS A 82 3.38 -3.58 -17.48
CA LYS A 82 4.05 -4.72 -16.82
C LYS A 82 3.33 -6.05 -17.03
N THR A 83 2.02 -6.02 -17.12
CA THR A 83 1.19 -7.23 -17.19
C THR A 83 0.78 -7.61 -18.60
N GLY A 84 0.74 -6.64 -19.53
CA GLY A 84 0.26 -6.86 -20.90
C GLY A 84 -1.17 -7.40 -20.90
N ALA A 85 -1.45 -8.34 -21.78
CA ALA A 85 -2.77 -8.97 -21.91
C ALA A 85 -3.11 -9.95 -20.77
N ARG A 86 -2.23 -10.13 -19.78
CA ARG A 86 -2.45 -11.08 -18.66
C ARG A 86 -3.33 -10.51 -17.53
N ALA A 87 -3.63 -9.21 -17.56
CA ALA A 87 -4.54 -8.57 -16.63
C ALA A 87 -5.36 -7.49 -17.32
N GLU A 88 -6.61 -7.35 -16.93
CA GLU A 88 -7.46 -6.23 -17.32
C GLU A 88 -7.29 -5.10 -16.29
N ILE A 89 -6.72 -3.95 -16.71
CA ILE A 89 -6.52 -2.78 -15.84
C ILE A 89 -7.53 -1.70 -16.21
N LEU A 90 -8.44 -1.38 -15.29
CA LEU A 90 -9.51 -0.41 -15.46
C LEU A 90 -9.19 0.88 -14.71
N VAL A 91 -9.24 2.02 -15.41
CA VAL A 91 -9.13 3.34 -14.78
C VAL A 91 -10.51 3.75 -14.25
N ALA A 92 -10.71 3.63 -12.94
CA ALA A 92 -11.99 3.96 -12.30
C ALA A 92 -11.83 4.23 -10.80
N ASP A 93 -12.78 4.99 -10.23
CA ASP A 93 -12.92 5.09 -8.78
C ASP A 93 -13.76 3.91 -8.27
N PHE A 94 -13.16 3.05 -7.46
CA PHE A 94 -13.85 1.89 -6.89
C PHE A 94 -15.10 2.27 -6.09
N ASP A 95 -15.10 3.42 -5.42
CA ASP A 95 -16.24 3.86 -4.62
C ASP A 95 -17.51 4.13 -5.48
N THR A 96 -17.36 4.36 -6.78
CA THR A 96 -18.45 4.56 -7.75
C THR A 96 -18.52 3.49 -8.85
N TRP A 97 -17.46 2.69 -9.03
CA TRP A 97 -17.39 1.68 -10.07
C TRP A 97 -18.44 0.57 -9.87
N THR A 98 -19.16 0.23 -10.92
CA THR A 98 -20.16 -0.83 -10.92
C THR A 98 -19.63 -2.06 -11.65
N GLY A 99 -19.01 -2.97 -10.89
CA GLY A 99 -18.53 -4.25 -11.42
C GLY A 99 -19.60 -5.35 -11.43
N PRO A 100 -19.31 -6.48 -12.08
CA PRO A 100 -20.21 -7.61 -12.16
C PRO A 100 -20.41 -8.26 -10.78
N ARG A 101 -21.68 -8.45 -10.39
CA ARG A 101 -22.02 -9.05 -9.09
C ARG A 101 -21.66 -10.54 -9.06
N ARG A 102 -21.13 -11.01 -7.93
CA ARG A 102 -20.77 -12.43 -7.69
C ARG A 102 -19.83 -13.00 -8.73
N ALA A 103 -18.98 -12.18 -9.34
CA ALA A 103 -18.09 -12.58 -10.43
C ALA A 103 -16.72 -13.05 -9.96
N PHE A 104 -16.26 -12.59 -8.79
CA PHE A 104 -14.91 -12.83 -8.33
C PHE A 104 -14.85 -13.89 -7.24
N ASP A 105 -13.81 -14.72 -7.31
CA ASP A 105 -13.46 -15.69 -6.28
C ASP A 105 -12.74 -15.02 -5.10
N VAL A 106 -11.89 -14.02 -5.42
CA VAL A 106 -11.12 -13.25 -4.46
C VAL A 106 -11.19 -11.77 -4.84
N VAL A 107 -11.35 -10.91 -3.83
CA VAL A 107 -11.08 -9.48 -3.93
C VAL A 107 -9.88 -9.18 -3.04
N VAL A 108 -8.88 -8.50 -3.59
CA VAL A 108 -7.68 -8.10 -2.84
C VAL A 108 -7.45 -6.60 -2.94
N SER A 109 -6.95 -5.99 -1.85
CA SER A 109 -6.51 -4.60 -1.83
C SER A 109 -5.23 -4.48 -1.00
N ALA A 110 -4.14 -4.07 -1.64
CA ALA A 110 -2.84 -3.98 -1.01
C ALA A 110 -2.41 -2.52 -0.83
N THR A 111 -2.26 -2.08 0.41
CA THR A 111 -1.88 -0.71 0.80
C THR A 111 -2.83 0.38 0.24
N ALA A 112 -4.02 -0.03 -0.18
CA ALA A 112 -5.04 0.84 -0.78
C ALA A 112 -6.39 0.81 -0.05
N PHE A 113 -6.68 -0.24 0.73
CA PHE A 113 -7.97 -0.46 1.38
C PHE A 113 -8.42 0.69 2.29
N HIS A 114 -7.49 1.36 2.98
CA HIS A 114 -7.79 2.51 3.86
C HIS A 114 -8.21 3.77 3.11
N TRP A 115 -8.00 3.82 1.79
CA TRP A 115 -8.45 4.92 0.93
C TRP A 115 -9.90 4.78 0.48
N LEU A 116 -10.49 3.58 0.59
CA LEU A 116 -11.88 3.33 0.21
C LEU A 116 -12.85 3.91 1.23
N ASP A 117 -14.08 4.17 0.80
CA ASP A 117 -15.14 4.65 1.68
C ASP A 117 -15.44 3.63 2.79
N PRO A 118 -15.15 3.94 4.06
CA PRO A 118 -15.30 3.00 5.17
C PRO A 118 -16.74 2.51 5.38
N ASP A 119 -17.74 3.30 5.00
CA ASP A 119 -19.13 2.99 5.23
C ASP A 119 -19.68 2.01 4.18
N THR A 120 -19.14 2.05 2.97
CA THR A 120 -19.69 1.29 1.83
C THR A 120 -18.77 0.19 1.32
N ARG A 121 -17.45 0.26 1.55
CA ARG A 121 -16.44 -0.63 0.95
C ARG A 121 -16.73 -2.11 1.18
N LEU A 122 -17.11 -2.54 2.40
CA LEU A 122 -17.35 -3.94 2.70
C LEU A 122 -18.58 -4.49 1.98
N ALA A 123 -19.68 -3.72 1.96
CA ALA A 123 -20.90 -4.11 1.26
C ALA A 123 -20.67 -4.21 -0.25
N ARG A 124 -19.94 -3.25 -0.83
CA ARG A 124 -19.57 -3.25 -2.25
C ARG A 124 -18.72 -4.47 -2.61
N ILE A 125 -17.68 -4.74 -1.83
CA ILE A 125 -16.81 -5.91 -2.03
C ILE A 125 -17.60 -7.22 -1.90
N ALA A 126 -18.44 -7.34 -0.87
CA ALA A 126 -19.27 -8.52 -0.68
C ALA A 126 -20.22 -8.76 -1.86
N ALA A 127 -20.74 -7.69 -2.50
CA ALA A 127 -21.61 -7.81 -3.67
C ALA A 127 -20.87 -8.37 -4.91
N LEU A 128 -19.57 -8.07 -5.05
CA LEU A 128 -18.73 -8.53 -6.17
C LEU A 128 -18.24 -9.97 -5.98
N LEU A 129 -18.06 -10.40 -4.73
CA LEU A 129 -17.63 -11.76 -4.39
C LEU A 129 -18.77 -12.77 -4.59
N ARG A 130 -18.42 -13.94 -5.14
CA ARG A 130 -19.31 -15.11 -5.12
C ARG A 130 -19.53 -15.60 -3.67
N PRO A 131 -20.57 -16.41 -3.40
CA PRO A 131 -20.72 -17.08 -2.11
C PRO A 131 -19.43 -17.84 -1.73
N GLY A 132 -18.97 -17.71 -0.48
CA GLY A 132 -17.72 -18.31 0.00
C GLY A 132 -16.43 -17.73 -0.60
N GLY A 133 -16.51 -16.68 -1.42
CA GLY A 133 -15.34 -15.95 -1.94
C GLY A 133 -14.56 -15.27 -0.81
N ALA A 134 -13.32 -14.85 -1.07
CA ALA A 134 -12.44 -14.26 -0.07
C ALA A 134 -12.18 -12.77 -0.30
N LEU A 135 -12.18 -11.99 0.77
CA LEU A 135 -11.58 -10.67 0.83
C LEU A 135 -10.20 -10.79 1.47
N ALA A 136 -9.17 -10.27 0.78
CA ALA A 136 -7.83 -10.15 1.30
C ALA A 136 -7.38 -8.68 1.33
N THR A 137 -6.74 -8.24 2.40
CA THR A 137 -6.12 -6.92 2.47
C THR A 137 -4.68 -7.03 2.94
N ILE A 138 -3.80 -6.23 2.36
CA ILE A 138 -2.40 -6.13 2.78
C ILE A 138 -2.15 -4.70 3.26
N ALA A 139 -1.63 -4.57 4.47
CA ALA A 139 -1.16 -3.31 5.03
C ALA A 139 0.34 -3.38 5.31
N THR A 140 1.06 -2.29 5.06
CA THR A 140 2.50 -2.20 5.33
C THR A 140 2.76 -1.01 6.24
N TYR A 141 3.38 -1.29 7.38
CA TYR A 141 3.72 -0.32 8.42
C TYR A 141 5.23 -0.10 8.45
N HIS A 142 5.64 1.15 8.65
CA HIS A 142 7.01 1.47 9.00
C HIS A 142 7.16 1.28 10.51
N VAL A 143 7.95 0.30 10.93
CA VAL A 143 8.10 -0.07 12.33
C VAL A 143 9.52 0.20 12.84
N PHE A 144 9.71 0.12 14.16
CA PHE A 144 10.99 0.25 14.81
C PHE A 144 11.98 -0.81 14.28
N GLY A 145 13.22 -0.38 13.99
CA GLY A 145 14.30 -1.18 13.44
C GLY A 145 14.94 -0.55 12.20
N GLY A 146 15.96 -1.22 11.66
CA GLY A 146 16.78 -0.67 10.59
C GLY A 146 17.71 0.44 11.08
N SER A 147 17.79 1.56 10.37
CA SER A 147 18.68 2.70 10.70
C SER A 147 18.08 3.60 11.79
N GLU A 148 17.89 3.08 13.00
CA GLU A 148 17.26 3.79 14.10
C GLU A 148 17.93 5.12 14.45
N ALA A 149 19.27 5.17 14.41
CA ALA A 149 20.02 6.40 14.67
C ALA A 149 19.62 7.52 13.68
N PHE A 150 19.50 7.19 12.40
CA PHE A 150 19.04 8.14 11.39
C PHE A 150 17.63 8.65 11.70
N PHE A 151 16.71 7.75 12.00
CA PHE A 151 15.32 8.14 12.22
C PHE A 151 15.16 8.98 13.51
N ALA A 152 15.94 8.67 14.55
CA ALA A 152 15.98 9.49 15.77
C ALA A 152 16.58 10.87 15.50
N ASP A 153 17.66 10.96 14.72
CA ASP A 153 18.26 12.22 14.32
C ASP A 153 17.31 13.06 13.48
N ALA A 154 16.65 12.48 12.49
CA ALA A 154 15.67 13.16 11.65
C ALA A 154 14.50 13.71 12.47
N GLN A 155 13.95 12.91 13.41
CA GLN A 155 12.88 13.35 14.31
C GLN A 155 13.30 14.52 15.21
N ARG A 156 14.55 14.52 15.69
CA ARG A 156 15.06 15.56 16.56
C ARG A 156 15.41 16.84 15.81
N THR A 157 15.95 16.76 14.58
CA THR A 157 16.62 17.90 13.92
C THR A 157 15.89 18.39 12.65
N VAL A 158 15.17 17.54 11.91
CA VAL A 158 14.56 17.89 10.63
C VAL A 158 13.05 18.04 10.74
N TYR A 159 12.36 17.04 11.29
CA TYR A 159 10.89 17.08 11.36
C TYR A 159 10.31 18.28 12.09
N PRO A 160 10.83 18.74 13.26
CA PRO A 160 10.26 19.89 13.95
C PRO A 160 10.27 21.19 13.14
N ARG A 161 11.24 21.33 12.22
CA ARG A 161 11.36 22.50 11.34
C ARG A 161 10.33 22.51 10.22
N TRP A 162 10.02 21.36 9.65
CA TRP A 162 9.22 21.24 8.43
C TRP A 162 7.81 20.70 8.66
N TYR A 163 7.61 19.98 9.77
CA TYR A 163 6.33 19.43 10.22
C TYR A 163 6.05 19.85 11.66
N PRO A 164 5.80 21.13 11.95
CA PRO A 164 5.69 21.65 13.32
C PRO A 164 4.53 21.06 14.13
N ARG A 165 3.57 20.38 13.47
CA ARG A 165 2.45 19.68 14.13
C ARG A 165 2.72 18.19 14.37
N THR A 166 3.87 17.68 13.96
CA THR A 166 4.23 16.28 14.21
C THR A 166 4.81 16.18 15.61
N ASP A 167 4.21 15.35 16.45
CA ASP A 167 4.77 15.08 17.78
C ASP A 167 6.11 14.32 17.61
N PRO A 168 7.25 14.95 17.93
CA PRO A 168 8.55 14.30 17.83
C PRO A 168 8.70 13.15 18.83
N ALA A 169 7.82 13.07 19.83
CA ALA A 169 7.80 12.00 20.83
C ALA A 169 7.08 10.74 20.38
N HIS A 170 6.47 10.72 19.18
CA HIS A 170 5.88 9.49 18.65
C HIS A 170 6.94 8.61 17.98
N PRO A 171 7.57 7.69 18.73
CA PRO A 171 8.49 6.72 18.15
C PRO A 171 7.72 5.83 17.17
N ARG A 172 8.40 5.33 16.17
CA ARG A 172 7.80 4.30 15.31
C ARG A 172 7.37 3.11 16.18
N PRO A 173 6.16 2.58 15.96
CA PRO A 173 5.67 1.46 16.75
C PRO A 173 6.60 0.25 16.58
N ARG A 174 6.74 -0.56 17.61
CA ARG A 174 7.35 -1.87 17.48
C ARG A 174 6.37 -2.81 16.77
N PRO A 175 6.84 -3.85 16.06
CA PRO A 175 5.95 -4.81 15.38
C PRO A 175 4.87 -5.40 16.30
N GLU A 176 5.21 -5.65 17.57
CA GLU A 176 4.31 -6.18 18.60
C GLU A 176 3.24 -5.19 19.06
N ASP A 177 3.48 -3.88 18.93
CA ASP A 177 2.54 -2.82 19.32
C ASP A 177 1.42 -2.61 18.28
N ILE A 178 1.64 -3.09 17.03
CA ILE A 178 0.63 -3.01 15.96
C ILE A 178 -0.48 -4.00 16.28
N ARG A 179 -1.64 -3.48 16.69
CA ARG A 179 -2.83 -4.30 16.94
C ARG A 179 -3.44 -4.79 15.62
N HIS A 180 -4.03 -5.99 15.65
CA HIS A 180 -4.81 -6.49 14.51
C HIS A 180 -6.10 -5.66 14.36
N ASP A 181 -6.31 -5.13 13.17
CA ASP A 181 -7.56 -4.48 12.83
C ASP A 181 -8.56 -5.52 12.31
N ARG A 182 -9.69 -5.66 13.01
CA ARG A 182 -10.80 -6.58 12.69
C ARG A 182 -11.95 -5.89 11.98
N ASP A 183 -11.67 -4.82 11.27
CA ASP A 183 -12.69 -4.05 10.55
C ASP A 183 -13.46 -4.89 9.51
N LEU A 184 -12.84 -5.94 8.96
CA LEU A 184 -13.51 -6.85 8.00
C LEU A 184 -14.69 -7.61 8.63
N GLU A 185 -14.67 -7.82 9.93
CA GLU A 185 -15.71 -8.55 10.67
C GLU A 185 -16.90 -7.67 11.08
N ARG A 186 -16.70 -6.33 11.14
CA ARG A 186 -17.67 -5.39 11.73
C ARG A 186 -19.04 -5.36 11.06
N ALA A 187 -19.08 -5.58 9.76
CA ALA A 187 -20.33 -5.51 8.99
C ALA A 187 -21.12 -6.83 9.01
N GLY A 188 -20.61 -7.91 9.63
CA GLY A 188 -21.26 -9.24 9.61
C GLY A 188 -21.33 -9.87 8.21
N LEU A 189 -20.64 -9.29 7.22
CA LEU A 189 -20.62 -9.78 5.84
C LEU A 189 -19.50 -10.78 5.57
N PHE A 190 -18.51 -10.84 6.47
CA PHE A 190 -17.35 -11.70 6.42
C PHE A 190 -17.18 -12.45 7.74
N GLY A 191 -16.71 -13.68 7.64
CA GLY A 191 -16.38 -14.51 8.80
C GLY A 191 -15.09 -14.07 9.50
N PRO A 192 -14.57 -14.89 10.42
CA PRO A 192 -13.34 -14.59 11.16
C PRO A 192 -12.16 -14.30 10.26
N THR A 193 -11.39 -13.27 10.63
CA THR A 193 -10.21 -12.83 9.88
C THR A 193 -8.98 -13.64 10.28
N THR A 194 -8.31 -14.23 9.31
CA THR A 194 -6.99 -14.84 9.48
C THR A 194 -5.91 -13.81 9.21
N PHE A 195 -4.93 -13.71 10.11
CA PHE A 195 -3.82 -12.77 10.04
C PHE A 195 -2.50 -13.49 9.75
N ARG A 196 -1.63 -12.87 8.92
CA ARG A 196 -0.23 -13.25 8.74
C ARG A 196 0.61 -12.00 8.75
N ARG A 197 1.81 -12.07 9.32
CA ARG A 197 2.74 -10.94 9.44
C ARG A 197 4.14 -11.34 9.06
N ARG A 198 4.84 -10.43 8.38
CA ARG A 198 6.28 -10.55 8.09
C ARG A 198 6.95 -9.21 8.32
N THR A 199 8.05 -9.26 9.05
CA THR A 199 8.96 -8.12 9.23
C THR A 199 10.10 -8.27 8.24
N TRP A 200 10.47 -7.19 7.55
CA TRP A 200 11.50 -7.19 6.54
C TRP A 200 12.15 -5.83 6.37
N ASP A 201 13.37 -5.79 5.84
CA ASP A 201 14.17 -4.60 5.74
C ASP A 201 14.42 -4.23 4.28
N VAL A 202 14.41 -2.92 3.98
CA VAL A 202 14.75 -2.37 2.67
C VAL A 202 15.82 -1.30 2.83
N GLY A 203 16.95 -1.49 2.15
CA GLY A 203 18.02 -0.49 2.07
C GLY A 203 17.73 0.54 0.98
N TYR A 204 18.02 1.80 1.27
CA TYR A 204 17.87 2.92 0.35
C TYR A 204 19.17 3.74 0.33
N SER A 205 19.64 4.13 -0.84
CA SER A 205 20.56 5.27 -0.97
C SER A 205 19.84 6.57 -0.64
N THR A 206 20.57 7.65 -0.42
CA THR A 206 20.01 8.99 -0.22
C THR A 206 19.00 9.33 -1.31
N ALA A 207 19.36 9.18 -2.59
CA ALA A 207 18.48 9.49 -3.71
C ALA A 207 17.20 8.64 -3.69
N GLN A 208 17.31 7.33 -3.47
CA GLN A 208 16.16 6.43 -3.39
C GLN A 208 15.24 6.77 -2.21
N TYR A 209 15.81 7.14 -1.06
CA TYR A 209 15.00 7.51 0.09
C TYR A 209 14.28 8.85 -0.10
N LEU A 210 14.93 9.83 -0.72
CA LEU A 210 14.28 11.08 -1.09
C LEU A 210 13.15 10.86 -2.12
N ASP A 211 13.37 9.98 -3.09
CA ASP A 211 12.32 9.59 -4.05
C ASP A 211 11.16 8.87 -3.32
N LEU A 212 11.45 7.99 -2.36
CA LEU A 212 10.41 7.35 -1.56
C LEU A 212 9.58 8.40 -0.78
N LEU A 213 10.22 9.37 -0.16
CA LEU A 213 9.53 10.45 0.56
C LEU A 213 8.65 11.29 -0.38
N ARG A 214 9.08 11.53 -1.63
CA ARG A 214 8.26 12.22 -2.65
C ARG A 214 6.97 11.49 -3.00
N THR A 215 6.86 10.21 -2.70
CA THR A 215 5.66 9.41 -2.94
C THR A 215 4.73 9.32 -1.73
N TYR A 216 5.03 9.95 -0.60
CA TYR A 216 4.15 9.95 0.57
C TYR A 216 3.13 11.08 0.48
N SER A 217 1.86 10.78 0.75
CA SER A 217 0.78 11.78 0.77
C SER A 217 1.11 12.97 1.65
N THR A 218 1.66 12.73 2.85
CA THR A 218 2.09 13.79 3.78
C THR A 218 3.16 14.71 3.19
N THR A 219 4.05 14.19 2.35
CA THR A 219 5.07 14.98 1.68
C THR A 219 4.51 15.70 0.46
N LEU A 220 3.59 15.07 -0.27
CA LEU A 220 2.90 15.68 -1.42
C LEU A 220 2.04 16.86 -0.99
N ASP A 221 1.42 16.81 0.18
CA ASP A 221 0.60 17.87 0.75
C ASP A 221 1.41 19.12 1.21
N LEU A 222 2.75 19.00 1.31
CA LEU A 222 3.58 20.15 1.68
C LEU A 222 3.64 21.18 0.56
N PRO A 223 3.63 22.49 0.91
CA PRO A 223 3.93 23.54 -0.03
C PRO A 223 5.28 23.31 -0.72
N PRO A 224 5.46 23.66 -2.01
CA PRO A 224 6.66 23.32 -2.78
C PRO A 224 7.99 23.74 -2.10
N ARG A 225 8.05 24.93 -1.54
CA ARG A 225 9.25 25.42 -0.83
C ARG A 225 9.54 24.62 0.44
N THR A 226 8.50 24.30 1.24
CA THR A 226 8.62 23.48 2.44
C THR A 226 9.07 22.08 2.09
N ARG A 227 8.45 21.46 1.09
CA ARG A 227 8.83 20.14 0.58
C ARG A 227 10.29 20.10 0.12
N HIS A 228 10.73 21.11 -0.64
CA HIS A 228 12.11 21.19 -1.09
C HIS A 228 13.09 21.26 0.10
N GLY A 229 12.85 22.15 1.06
CA GLY A 229 13.70 22.30 2.25
C GLY A 229 13.73 21.03 3.11
N PHE A 230 12.58 20.39 3.32
CA PHE A 230 12.49 19.12 4.04
C PHE A 230 13.35 18.03 3.38
N LEU A 231 13.19 17.83 2.07
CA LEU A 231 13.94 16.82 1.32
C LEU A 231 15.44 17.12 1.30
N HIS A 232 15.82 18.39 1.16
CA HIS A 232 17.21 18.83 1.23
C HIS A 232 17.83 18.48 2.60
N ASP A 233 17.18 18.84 3.72
CA ASP A 233 17.71 18.59 5.05
C ASP A 233 17.78 17.10 5.39
N ILE A 234 16.82 16.28 4.94
CA ILE A 234 16.88 14.82 5.05
C ILE A 234 18.07 14.27 4.26
N GLY A 235 18.26 14.71 3.02
CA GLY A 235 19.38 14.25 2.19
C GLY A 235 20.73 14.60 2.82
N ALA A 236 20.91 15.85 3.25
CA ALA A 236 22.11 16.30 3.93
C ALA A 236 22.39 15.48 5.20
N LEU A 237 21.35 15.17 6.00
CA LEU A 237 21.50 14.34 7.20
C LEU A 237 22.01 12.93 6.85
N ILE A 238 21.44 12.28 5.84
CA ILE A 238 21.86 10.94 5.40
C ILE A 238 23.31 10.96 4.93
N ASP A 239 23.67 11.93 4.08
CA ASP A 239 24.99 11.97 3.47
C ASP A 239 26.09 12.33 4.48
N THR A 240 25.82 13.26 5.39
CA THR A 240 26.85 13.75 6.32
C THR A 240 27.00 12.90 7.57
N ARG A 241 25.95 12.21 8.03
CA ARG A 241 25.97 11.50 9.33
C ARG A 241 25.66 10.00 9.22
N HIS A 242 25.10 9.54 8.11
CA HIS A 242 24.64 8.15 7.97
C HIS A 242 25.20 7.45 6.73
N GLY A 243 26.33 7.95 6.18
CA GLY A 243 27.11 7.29 5.12
C GLY A 243 26.36 7.12 3.78
N GLY A 244 25.42 7.99 3.47
CA GLY A 244 24.69 7.98 2.19
C GLY A 244 23.67 6.84 2.03
N ARG A 245 23.35 6.10 3.08
CA ARG A 245 22.42 4.95 3.03
C ARG A 245 21.63 4.81 4.32
N ILE A 246 20.39 4.37 4.19
CA ILE A 246 19.55 4.01 5.33
C ILE A 246 18.78 2.71 5.05
N THR A 247 18.38 2.05 6.10
CA THR A 247 17.52 0.86 6.05
C THR A 247 16.21 1.15 6.77
N LYS A 248 15.09 0.89 6.10
CA LYS A 248 13.76 0.92 6.72
C LYS A 248 13.31 -0.49 7.04
N ARG A 249 12.76 -0.66 8.26
CA ARG A 249 12.05 -1.87 8.64
C ARG A 249 10.57 -1.72 8.41
N TYR A 250 10.00 -2.70 7.73
CA TYR A 250 8.57 -2.80 7.47
C TYR A 250 7.98 -4.00 8.19
N LEU A 251 6.74 -3.84 8.66
CA LEU A 251 5.84 -4.94 9.00
C LEU A 251 4.76 -4.98 7.94
N THR A 252 4.65 -6.08 7.22
CA THR A 252 3.53 -6.34 6.32
C THR A 252 2.55 -7.28 6.99
N GLU A 253 1.27 -6.86 7.06
CA GLU A 253 0.16 -7.65 7.59
C GLU A 253 -0.79 -8.01 6.46
N LEU A 254 -0.99 -9.30 6.26
CA LEU A 254 -2.05 -9.87 5.43
C LEU A 254 -3.25 -10.21 6.30
N ARG A 255 -4.44 -9.84 5.87
CA ARG A 255 -5.73 -10.18 6.47
C ARG A 255 -6.59 -10.86 5.41
N VAL A 256 -7.14 -12.03 5.73
CA VAL A 256 -8.03 -12.78 4.82
C VAL A 256 -9.28 -13.18 5.59
N ALA A 257 -10.45 -12.87 5.02
CA ALA A 257 -11.75 -13.28 5.55
C ALA A 257 -12.63 -13.83 4.41
N ARG A 258 -13.42 -14.86 4.70
CA ARG A 258 -14.37 -15.44 3.76
C ARG A 258 -15.70 -14.69 3.84
N LYS A 259 -16.34 -14.49 2.70
CA LYS A 259 -17.71 -13.98 2.65
C LYS A 259 -18.62 -14.99 3.33
N ALA A 260 -19.45 -14.50 4.28
CA ALA A 260 -20.46 -15.26 5.00
C ALA A 260 -21.58 -15.79 4.08
#